data_475f10be603c1cbcb458bd8617332943
#
_entry.id   475f10be603c1cbcb458bd8617332943
#
_cell.length_a   1.000
_cell.length_b   1.000
_cell.length_c   1.000
_cell.angle_alpha   90.00
_cell.angle_beta   90.00
_cell.angle_gamma   90.00
#
_symmetry.space_group_name_H-M   'P 1'
#
loop_
_entity.id
_entity.type
_entity.pdbx_description
1 polymer ?
#
loop_
_entity_poly.entity_id
_entity_poly.type
_entity_poly.pdbx_seq_one_letter_code
_entity_poly.pdbx_strand_id
1 'polypeptide(L)'
;MHSAATLSPHPHRACGACGATGNTVCHHQRFIVPDGYPLPSEYNVALCRRCGFVYADPAATQRDYDRFYCEWSKYDDSASASGSGVSPFDAARLSTTASGIARALPSRAASILDAGCATGGLLTALRDQGFTAVAGLDPSPRCAAACHDRGFEAYVGSISSAPAHLPKFDCVVFSHVLEHVYDIPAFFTSARRLLAPGGCVYLETPDATRYDDYLYAPFQEFNTEHINHFSARALENTARRFGFQPIVVEKKVIQTAGDTLYPAVFGVFRDRGRTTDEHVICDQELPSKIAIYIRHSAEQMERINHHLAGRLTNTRRVILWGAGQFAMKLLALPCLARTEVRALVDNNPILRGKTIAGAPIIGPEELGPQEIAGTGEPIIIATLLHADEISAQIRRLGLSNPVFSLLRDSNPDLQSEVRRS
;
A
#
# COMPACT_ATOMS: atom_id res chain seq x y z
N MET A 1 6.35 -35.72 0.98
CA MET A 1 4.94 -35.70 0.56
C MET A 1 4.33 -34.46 1.18
N HIS A 2 4.26 -33.38 0.44
CA HIS A 2 3.65 -32.12 0.89
C HIS A 2 2.15 -32.28 0.74
N SER A 3 1.44 -32.30 1.85
CA SER A 3 -0.02 -32.20 1.89
C SER A 3 -0.42 -30.91 1.16
N ALA A 4 -1.07 -31.05 0.02
CA ALA A 4 -1.78 -29.94 -0.60
C ALA A 4 -2.86 -29.51 0.39
N ALA A 5 -2.66 -28.33 1.00
CA ALA A 5 -3.70 -27.69 1.78
C ALA A 5 -4.87 -27.46 0.84
N THR A 6 -5.96 -28.16 1.08
CA THR A 6 -7.25 -27.95 0.41
C THR A 6 -7.68 -26.52 0.71
N LEU A 7 -7.54 -25.65 -0.27
CA LEU A 7 -8.06 -24.29 -0.23
C LEU A 7 -9.54 -24.37 0.12
N SER A 8 -9.92 -23.74 1.22
CA SER A 8 -11.34 -23.55 1.58
C SER A 8 -12.03 -22.86 0.41
N PRO A 9 -13.23 -23.31 -0.02
CA PRO A 9 -13.95 -22.66 -1.11
C PRO A 9 -14.52 -21.34 -0.62
N HIS A 10 -13.67 -20.30 -0.59
CA HIS A 10 -14.16 -18.94 -0.41
C HIS A 10 -14.88 -18.50 -1.69
N PRO A 11 -16.01 -17.80 -1.59
CA PRO A 11 -16.67 -17.24 -2.76
C PRO A 11 -15.66 -16.31 -3.45
N HIS A 12 -15.33 -16.65 -4.69
CA HIS A 12 -14.41 -15.82 -5.47
C HIS A 12 -15.01 -14.45 -5.71
N ARG A 13 -14.24 -13.43 -5.36
CA ARG A 13 -14.52 -12.04 -5.65
C ARG A 13 -14.74 -11.85 -7.16
N ALA A 14 -15.83 -11.21 -7.58
CA ALA A 14 -15.98 -10.82 -8.97
C ALA A 14 -14.92 -9.78 -9.35
N CYS A 15 -14.46 -9.81 -10.59
CA CYS A 15 -13.49 -8.85 -11.10
C CYS A 15 -14.01 -7.41 -10.96
N GLY A 16 -13.32 -6.56 -10.21
CA GLY A 16 -13.68 -5.16 -9.99
C GLY A 16 -13.75 -4.35 -11.28
N ALA A 17 -12.87 -4.65 -12.24
CA ALA A 17 -12.79 -3.92 -13.50
C ALA A 17 -13.91 -4.27 -14.49
N CYS A 18 -14.34 -5.55 -14.59
CA CYS A 18 -15.31 -5.94 -15.62
C CYS A 18 -16.51 -6.76 -15.11
N GLY A 19 -16.55 -7.08 -13.81
CA GLY A 19 -17.65 -7.84 -13.21
C GLY A 19 -17.66 -9.34 -13.48
N ALA A 20 -16.72 -9.89 -14.24
CA ALA A 20 -16.65 -11.31 -14.54
C ALA A 20 -16.26 -12.13 -13.30
N THR A 21 -16.78 -13.35 -13.19
CA THR A 21 -16.48 -14.29 -12.11
C THR A 21 -15.40 -15.32 -12.49
N GLY A 22 -15.04 -15.41 -13.78
CA GLY A 22 -13.98 -16.31 -14.26
C GLY A 22 -12.60 -15.74 -14.00
N ASN A 23 -11.84 -16.37 -13.11
CA ASN A 23 -10.46 -16.00 -12.81
C ASN A 23 -9.51 -17.19 -12.83
N THR A 24 -8.21 -16.91 -12.83
CA THR A 24 -7.15 -17.91 -12.64
C THR A 24 -6.26 -17.42 -11.52
N VAL A 25 -5.99 -18.27 -10.52
CA VAL A 25 -5.02 -17.95 -9.45
C VAL A 25 -3.62 -17.99 -10.05
N CYS A 26 -2.87 -16.89 -9.92
CA CYS A 26 -1.50 -16.78 -10.40
C CYS A 26 -0.45 -16.73 -9.26
N HIS A 27 -0.87 -16.45 -8.04
CA HIS A 27 0.00 -16.47 -6.86
C HIS A 27 -0.83 -16.69 -5.59
N HIS A 28 -0.21 -17.27 -4.57
CA HIS A 28 -0.77 -17.38 -3.22
C HIS A 28 0.14 -16.65 -2.25
N GLN A 29 -0.36 -15.56 -1.66
CA GLN A 29 0.39 -14.73 -0.72
C GLN A 29 0.02 -15.08 0.71
N ARG A 30 1.06 -15.26 1.56
CA ARG A 30 0.91 -15.57 2.99
C ARG A 30 1.64 -14.56 3.85
N PHE A 31 1.10 -14.37 5.05
CA PHE A 31 1.63 -13.49 6.09
C PHE A 31 1.50 -14.16 7.46
N ILE A 32 2.38 -13.82 8.37
CA ILE A 32 2.10 -14.00 9.80
C ILE A 32 1.72 -12.62 10.33
N VAL A 33 0.46 -12.46 10.65
CA VAL A 33 -0.11 -11.16 11.04
C VAL A 33 -0.15 -11.00 12.56
N PRO A 34 -0.21 -9.75 13.09
CA PRO A 34 -0.40 -9.50 14.51
C PRO A 34 -1.71 -10.10 15.06
N ASP A 35 -1.72 -10.41 16.35
CA ASP A 35 -2.93 -10.84 17.03
C ASP A 35 -4.01 -9.75 16.98
N GLY A 36 -5.23 -10.13 16.61
CA GLY A 36 -6.34 -9.20 16.43
C GLY A 36 -6.28 -8.36 15.15
N TYR A 37 -5.34 -8.64 14.24
CA TYR A 37 -5.26 -7.96 12.94
C TYR A 37 -6.54 -8.20 12.12
N PRO A 38 -7.18 -7.15 11.59
CA PRO A 38 -8.50 -7.29 10.98
C PRO A 38 -8.49 -7.89 9.57
N LEU A 39 -7.33 -7.93 8.89
CA LEU A 39 -7.22 -8.45 7.54
C LEU A 39 -6.70 -9.90 7.54
N PRO A 40 -7.05 -10.71 6.51
CA PRO A 40 -6.61 -12.11 6.42
C PRO A 40 -5.09 -12.26 6.36
N SER A 41 -4.62 -13.39 6.91
CA SER A 41 -3.20 -13.77 6.87
C SER A 41 -2.77 -14.38 5.53
N GLU A 42 -3.68 -14.56 4.58
CA GLU A 42 -3.39 -15.08 3.25
C GLU A 42 -4.47 -14.70 2.25
N TYR A 43 -4.11 -14.68 0.96
CA TYR A 43 -5.05 -14.53 -0.14
C TYR A 43 -4.48 -15.07 -1.45
N ASN A 44 -5.37 -15.36 -2.38
CA ASN A 44 -5.00 -15.64 -3.76
C ASN A 44 -4.90 -14.35 -4.56
N VAL A 45 -3.85 -14.22 -5.39
CA VAL A 45 -3.81 -13.21 -6.46
C VAL A 45 -4.45 -13.84 -7.69
N ALA A 46 -5.53 -13.22 -8.15
CA ALA A 46 -6.36 -13.70 -9.24
C ALA A 46 -6.18 -12.86 -10.50
N LEU A 47 -6.15 -13.51 -11.64
CA LEU A 47 -6.14 -12.93 -12.98
C LEU A 47 -7.52 -13.12 -13.62
N CYS A 48 -8.19 -12.05 -13.98
CA CYS A 48 -9.45 -12.09 -14.69
C CYS A 48 -9.25 -12.55 -16.15
N ARG A 49 -9.88 -13.65 -16.55
CA ARG A 49 -9.77 -14.19 -17.91
C ARG A 49 -10.42 -13.32 -18.98
N ARG A 50 -11.38 -12.45 -18.60
CA ARG A 50 -12.10 -11.59 -19.54
C ARG A 50 -11.33 -10.32 -19.88
N CYS A 51 -10.76 -9.64 -18.87
CA CYS A 51 -10.17 -8.32 -19.07
C CYS A 51 -8.69 -8.20 -18.72
N GLY A 52 -8.04 -9.25 -18.20
CA GLY A 52 -6.64 -9.22 -17.81
C GLY A 52 -6.37 -8.50 -16.50
N PHE A 53 -7.38 -8.02 -15.76
CA PHE A 53 -7.21 -7.36 -14.47
C PHE A 53 -6.67 -8.33 -13.41
N VAL A 54 -5.74 -7.85 -12.59
CA VAL A 54 -5.15 -8.61 -11.50
C VAL A 54 -5.59 -8.04 -10.15
N TYR A 55 -6.00 -8.90 -9.24
CA TYR A 55 -6.51 -8.50 -7.93
C TYR A 55 -6.33 -9.60 -6.89
N ALA A 56 -6.23 -9.20 -5.62
CA ALA A 56 -6.28 -10.12 -4.51
C ALA A 56 -7.72 -10.56 -4.23
N ASP A 57 -7.89 -11.81 -3.82
CA ASP A 57 -9.16 -12.43 -3.44
C ASP A 57 -9.11 -12.89 -1.97
N PRO A 58 -9.05 -11.94 -1.00
CA PRO A 58 -8.99 -12.25 0.42
C PRO A 58 -10.38 -12.67 0.96
N ALA A 59 -10.38 -13.51 1.98
CA ALA A 59 -11.57 -13.82 2.77
C ALA A 59 -11.92 -12.64 3.71
N ALA A 60 -12.29 -11.51 3.15
CA ALA A 60 -12.58 -10.25 3.84
C ALA A 60 -13.78 -9.55 3.23
N THR A 61 -14.23 -8.48 3.90
CA THR A 61 -15.29 -7.57 3.46
C THR A 61 -14.78 -6.13 3.45
N GLN A 62 -15.51 -5.19 2.83
CA GLN A 62 -15.18 -3.77 2.93
C GLN A 62 -15.11 -3.30 4.39
N ARG A 63 -15.96 -3.83 5.27
CA ARG A 63 -15.96 -3.49 6.71
C ARG A 63 -14.65 -3.86 7.40
N ASP A 64 -14.00 -4.95 7.00
CA ASP A 64 -12.72 -5.35 7.59
C ASP A 64 -11.61 -4.38 7.19
N TYR A 65 -11.63 -3.87 5.94
CA TYR A 65 -10.75 -2.79 5.49
C TYR A 65 -11.03 -1.47 6.19
N ASP A 66 -12.31 -1.08 6.32
CA ASP A 66 -12.69 0.14 7.05
C ASP A 66 -12.19 0.08 8.51
N ARG A 67 -12.34 -1.06 9.16
CA ARG A 67 -11.81 -1.30 10.51
C ARG A 67 -10.28 -1.22 10.56
N PHE A 68 -9.60 -1.80 9.57
CA PHE A 68 -8.14 -1.70 9.47
C PHE A 68 -7.67 -0.24 9.42
N TYR A 69 -8.28 0.60 8.58
CA TYR A 69 -7.90 2.01 8.49
C TYR A 69 -8.22 2.81 9.74
N CYS A 70 -9.26 2.45 10.49
CA CYS A 70 -9.59 3.10 11.76
C CYS A 70 -8.65 2.73 12.91
N GLU A 71 -8.18 1.47 12.98
CA GLU A 71 -7.52 0.93 14.18
C GLU A 71 -6.03 0.64 14.00
N TRP A 72 -5.55 0.46 12.75
CA TRP A 72 -4.21 -0.07 12.44
C TRP A 72 -3.42 0.78 11.45
N SER A 73 -4.03 1.82 10.91
CA SER A 73 -3.40 2.66 9.89
C SER A 73 -2.29 3.51 10.48
N LYS A 74 -1.15 3.54 9.80
CA LYS A 74 0.00 4.40 10.10
C LYS A 74 -0.19 5.86 9.68
N TYR A 75 -1.26 6.18 8.97
CA TYR A 75 -1.49 7.51 8.39
C TYR A 75 -1.86 8.57 9.43
N ASP A 76 -2.11 8.17 10.68
CA ASP A 76 -2.38 9.07 11.81
C ASP A 76 -1.13 9.81 12.32
N ASP A 77 0.07 9.32 12.01
CA ASP A 77 1.32 9.95 12.42
C ASP A 77 1.84 10.88 11.32
N SER A 78 1.67 12.19 11.51
CA SER A 78 2.11 13.21 10.55
C SER A 78 3.61 13.24 10.28
N ALA A 79 4.43 12.71 11.17
CA ALA A 79 5.89 12.70 11.02
C ALA A 79 6.38 11.57 10.11
N SER A 80 5.64 10.45 10.07
CA SER A 80 6.02 9.25 9.31
C SER A 80 5.04 8.93 8.17
N ALA A 81 3.87 9.59 8.13
CA ALA A 81 2.82 9.28 7.16
C ALA A 81 3.09 9.87 5.77
N SER A 82 2.97 9.03 4.76
CA SER A 82 2.81 9.46 3.38
C SER A 82 1.50 10.28 3.24
N GLY A 83 1.54 11.39 2.52
CA GLY A 83 0.38 12.27 2.35
C GLY A 83 0.37 13.50 3.27
N SER A 84 1.35 13.62 4.17
CA SER A 84 1.48 14.78 5.07
C SER A 84 2.10 16.01 4.40
N GLY A 85 2.93 15.81 3.38
CA GLY A 85 3.76 16.86 2.75
C GLY A 85 4.91 17.35 3.63
N VAL A 86 5.20 16.68 4.75
CA VAL A 86 6.26 17.10 5.69
C VAL A 86 7.65 16.79 5.11
N SER A 87 7.83 15.60 4.52
CA SER A 87 9.10 15.31 3.86
C SER A 87 9.18 16.01 2.50
N PRO A 88 10.39 16.46 2.07
CA PRO A 88 10.57 17.07 0.75
C PRO A 88 10.10 16.19 -0.40
N PHE A 89 10.31 14.88 -0.30
CA PHE A 89 9.89 13.90 -1.32
C PHE A 89 8.37 13.80 -1.40
N ASP A 90 7.70 13.72 -0.23
CA ASP A 90 6.23 13.67 -0.18
C ASP A 90 5.62 14.98 -0.68
N ALA A 91 6.18 16.13 -0.30
CA ALA A 91 5.75 17.44 -0.81
C ALA A 91 5.89 17.53 -2.34
N ALA A 92 7.00 17.07 -2.92
CA ALA A 92 7.22 17.06 -4.38
C ALA A 92 6.23 16.13 -5.09
N ARG A 93 5.96 14.94 -4.53
CA ARG A 93 4.96 14.01 -5.03
C ARG A 93 3.57 14.65 -5.06
N LEU A 94 3.14 15.24 -3.96
CA LEU A 94 1.83 15.90 -3.84
C LEU A 94 1.70 17.11 -4.76
N SER A 95 2.77 17.90 -4.93
CA SER A 95 2.83 18.99 -5.90
C SER A 95 2.66 18.49 -7.33
N THR A 96 3.28 17.35 -7.69
CA THR A 96 3.11 16.72 -9.00
C THR A 96 1.66 16.26 -9.21
N THR A 97 1.02 15.67 -8.21
CA THR A 97 -0.39 15.26 -8.23
C THR A 97 -1.30 16.49 -8.39
N ALA A 98 -1.09 17.54 -7.59
CA ALA A 98 -1.86 18.79 -7.69
C ALA A 98 -1.71 19.47 -9.06
N SER A 99 -0.50 19.43 -9.65
CA SER A 99 -0.25 19.94 -11.01
C SER A 99 -1.01 19.13 -12.08
N GLY A 100 -1.10 17.80 -11.93
CA GLY A 100 -1.90 16.92 -12.79
C GLY A 100 -3.39 17.28 -12.74
N ILE A 101 -3.93 17.47 -11.54
CA ILE A 101 -5.31 17.93 -11.33
C ILE A 101 -5.53 19.30 -11.94
N ALA A 102 -4.59 20.23 -11.72
CA ALA A 102 -4.65 21.61 -12.21
C ALA A 102 -4.66 21.72 -13.75
N ARG A 103 -4.01 20.79 -14.45
CA ARG A 103 -4.06 20.70 -15.93
C ARG A 103 -5.42 20.21 -16.43
N ALA A 104 -6.06 19.32 -15.67
CA ALA A 104 -7.34 18.74 -16.08
C ALA A 104 -8.55 19.61 -15.73
N LEU A 105 -8.44 20.50 -14.74
CA LEU A 105 -9.50 21.40 -14.33
C LEU A 105 -9.29 22.81 -14.90
N PRO A 106 -10.25 23.31 -15.72
CA PRO A 106 -10.06 24.59 -16.43
C PRO A 106 -10.15 25.82 -15.50
N SER A 107 -10.84 25.69 -14.34
CA SER A 107 -11.06 26.80 -13.41
C SER A 107 -10.42 26.56 -12.05
N ARG A 108 -9.75 27.56 -11.50
CA ARG A 108 -9.23 27.55 -10.11
C ARG A 108 -10.34 27.78 -9.06
N ALA A 109 -11.52 28.20 -9.49
CA ALA A 109 -12.71 28.27 -8.65
C ALA A 109 -13.42 26.91 -8.49
N ALA A 110 -12.94 25.85 -9.19
CA ALA A 110 -13.49 24.52 -9.05
C ALA A 110 -13.37 24.01 -7.60
N SER A 111 -14.45 23.43 -7.09
CA SER A 111 -14.49 22.80 -5.77
C SER A 111 -13.91 21.40 -5.83
N ILE A 112 -12.96 21.08 -4.94
CA ILE A 112 -12.24 19.81 -4.92
C ILE A 112 -12.37 19.14 -3.56
N LEU A 113 -12.74 17.87 -3.53
CA LEU A 113 -12.66 17.00 -2.36
C LEU A 113 -11.50 16.02 -2.52
N ASP A 114 -10.58 16.00 -1.58
CA ASP A 114 -9.55 14.96 -1.45
C ASP A 114 -10.08 13.87 -0.50
N ALA A 115 -10.42 12.72 -1.05
CA ALA A 115 -10.94 11.58 -0.29
C ALA A 115 -9.80 10.59 0.03
N GLY A 116 -9.47 10.46 1.31
CA GLY A 116 -8.23 9.90 1.82
C GLY A 116 -7.16 10.97 1.99
N CYS A 117 -7.58 12.14 2.52
CA CYS A 117 -6.72 13.33 2.56
C CYS A 117 -5.57 13.25 3.56
N ALA A 118 -5.49 12.20 4.39
CA ALA A 118 -4.52 12.09 5.48
C ALA A 118 -4.45 13.43 6.27
N THR A 119 -3.26 13.94 6.53
CA THR A 119 -3.09 15.21 7.27
C THR A 119 -3.09 16.46 6.38
N GLY A 120 -3.62 16.38 5.14
CA GLY A 120 -3.89 17.55 4.28
C GLY A 120 -2.72 18.04 3.43
N GLY A 121 -1.75 17.19 3.13
CA GLY A 121 -0.62 17.56 2.29
C GLY A 121 -1.05 17.91 0.85
N LEU A 122 -1.96 17.11 0.24
CA LEU A 122 -2.48 17.40 -1.10
C LEU A 122 -3.38 18.65 -1.11
N LEU A 123 -4.15 18.88 -0.04
CA LEU A 123 -4.95 20.10 0.09
C LEU A 123 -4.04 21.35 0.06
N THR A 124 -2.90 21.28 0.75
CA THR A 124 -1.87 22.35 0.69
C THR A 124 -1.36 22.55 -0.72
N ALA A 125 -0.96 21.47 -1.40
CA ALA A 125 -0.44 21.56 -2.77
C ALA A 125 -1.48 22.06 -3.77
N LEU A 126 -2.76 21.73 -3.61
CA LEU A 126 -3.87 22.27 -4.42
C LEU A 126 -4.08 23.76 -4.18
N ARG A 127 -4.03 24.22 -2.92
CA ARG A 127 -4.08 25.64 -2.58
C ARG A 127 -2.92 26.40 -3.21
N ASP A 128 -1.72 25.84 -3.21
CA ASP A 128 -0.54 26.43 -3.87
C ASP A 128 -0.69 26.50 -5.40
N GLN A 129 -1.50 25.62 -6.01
CA GLN A 129 -1.92 25.72 -7.42
C GLN A 129 -3.04 26.73 -7.67
N GLY A 130 -3.50 27.44 -6.63
CA GLY A 130 -4.50 28.51 -6.71
C GLY A 130 -5.95 28.07 -6.51
N PHE A 131 -6.22 26.80 -6.14
CA PHE A 131 -7.57 26.38 -5.79
C PHE A 131 -7.94 26.88 -4.40
N THR A 132 -9.11 27.55 -4.30
CA THR A 132 -9.59 28.13 -3.05
C THR A 132 -10.68 27.32 -2.36
N ALA A 133 -11.38 26.47 -3.11
CA ALA A 133 -12.48 25.64 -2.62
C ALA A 133 -12.01 24.17 -2.53
N VAL A 134 -11.15 23.87 -1.55
CA VAL A 134 -10.62 22.53 -1.31
C VAL A 134 -11.04 22.03 0.07
N ALA A 135 -11.45 20.76 0.13
CA ALA A 135 -11.87 20.08 1.37
C ALA A 135 -11.30 18.66 1.43
N GLY A 136 -11.16 18.12 2.64
CA GLY A 136 -10.70 16.76 2.90
C GLY A 136 -11.79 15.83 3.40
N LEU A 137 -11.63 14.53 3.15
CA LEU A 137 -12.43 13.46 3.76
C LEU A 137 -11.45 12.35 4.16
N ASP A 138 -11.44 11.94 5.43
CA ASP A 138 -10.56 10.87 5.91
C ASP A 138 -11.26 10.05 7.01
N PRO A 139 -11.12 8.72 7.07
CA PRO A 139 -11.71 7.92 8.14
C PRO A 139 -11.12 8.20 9.51
N SER A 140 -9.91 8.75 9.61
CA SER A 140 -9.27 9.11 10.87
C SER A 140 -9.71 10.49 11.36
N PRO A 141 -10.29 10.59 12.58
CA PRO A 141 -10.57 11.88 13.20
C PRO A 141 -9.31 12.74 13.42
N ARG A 142 -8.16 12.12 13.63
CA ARG A 142 -6.87 12.83 13.80
C ARG A 142 -6.43 13.49 12.51
N CYS A 143 -6.58 12.79 11.37
CA CYS A 143 -6.29 13.36 10.07
C CYS A 143 -7.19 14.55 9.76
N ALA A 144 -8.49 14.44 10.00
CA ALA A 144 -9.42 15.57 9.83
C ALA A 144 -9.06 16.76 10.74
N ALA A 145 -8.71 16.52 12.01
CA ALA A 145 -8.27 17.57 12.93
C ALA A 145 -6.98 18.26 12.41
N ALA A 146 -6.00 17.50 11.93
CA ALA A 146 -4.76 18.06 11.36
C ALA A 146 -5.03 18.93 10.11
N CYS A 147 -6.04 18.58 9.29
CA CYS A 147 -6.48 19.42 8.18
C CYS A 147 -7.10 20.73 8.68
N HIS A 148 -7.92 20.70 9.73
CA HIS A 148 -8.49 21.91 10.36
C HIS A 148 -7.41 22.83 10.91
N ASP A 149 -6.36 22.28 11.56
CA ASP A 149 -5.25 23.06 12.09
C ASP A 149 -4.47 23.79 10.97
N ARG A 150 -4.51 23.25 9.73
CA ARG A 150 -3.95 23.88 8.52
C ARG A 150 -4.91 24.85 7.83
N GLY A 151 -6.13 25.05 8.39
CA GLY A 151 -7.16 25.96 7.84
C GLY A 151 -7.93 25.37 6.67
N PHE A 152 -8.05 24.05 6.55
CA PHE A 152 -8.87 23.39 5.56
C PHE A 152 -10.18 22.88 6.18
N GLU A 153 -11.24 22.88 5.41
CA GLU A 153 -12.45 22.12 5.73
C GLU A 153 -12.15 20.62 5.56
N ALA A 154 -12.52 19.83 6.57
CA ALA A 154 -12.30 18.38 6.53
C ALA A 154 -13.42 17.63 7.26
N TYR A 155 -13.74 16.44 6.77
CA TYR A 155 -14.82 15.61 7.28
C TYR A 155 -14.29 14.26 7.70
N VAL A 156 -14.86 13.69 8.75
CA VAL A 156 -14.54 12.32 9.19
C VAL A 156 -15.44 11.35 8.45
N GLY A 157 -14.84 10.39 7.76
CA GLY A 157 -15.53 9.32 7.04
C GLY A 157 -14.67 8.74 5.91
N SER A 158 -15.02 7.53 5.47
CA SER A 158 -14.51 6.93 4.26
C SER A 158 -15.43 7.22 3.08
N ILE A 159 -15.03 6.83 1.86
CA ILE A 159 -15.92 6.94 0.70
C ILE A 159 -17.21 6.13 0.87
N SER A 160 -17.16 5.01 1.59
CA SER A 160 -18.32 4.17 1.89
C SER A 160 -19.22 4.76 2.97
N SER A 161 -18.68 5.59 3.86
CA SER A 161 -19.35 6.21 5.02
C SER A 161 -19.32 7.73 5.01
N ALA A 162 -19.18 8.35 3.83
CA ALA A 162 -19.15 9.80 3.68
C ALA A 162 -20.43 10.43 4.24
N PRO A 163 -20.32 11.50 5.06
CA PRO A 163 -21.47 12.17 5.63
C PRO A 163 -22.49 12.60 4.57
N ALA A 164 -23.78 12.39 4.83
CA ALA A 164 -24.84 12.66 3.86
C ALA A 164 -25.02 14.16 3.54
N HIS A 165 -24.54 15.04 4.42
CA HIS A 165 -24.65 16.50 4.28
C HIS A 165 -23.50 17.14 3.51
N LEU A 166 -22.52 16.33 3.01
CA LEU A 166 -21.43 16.85 2.20
C LEU A 166 -21.95 17.60 0.98
N PRO A 167 -21.34 18.76 0.64
CA PRO A 167 -21.65 19.45 -0.61
C PRO A 167 -21.24 18.63 -1.82
N LYS A 168 -21.62 19.09 -3.00
CA LYS A 168 -21.19 18.52 -4.27
C LYS A 168 -19.90 19.22 -4.73
N PHE A 169 -18.99 18.45 -5.34
CA PHE A 169 -17.69 18.92 -5.79
C PHE A 169 -17.56 18.79 -7.30
N ASP A 170 -16.83 19.72 -7.92
CA ASP A 170 -16.49 19.65 -9.33
C ASP A 170 -15.47 18.54 -9.62
N CYS A 171 -14.63 18.24 -8.63
CA CYS A 171 -13.68 17.12 -8.69
C CYS A 171 -13.60 16.39 -7.34
N VAL A 172 -13.64 15.06 -7.37
CA VAL A 172 -13.28 14.23 -6.21
C VAL A 172 -11.99 13.49 -6.52
N VAL A 173 -11.00 13.64 -5.66
CA VAL A 173 -9.66 13.07 -5.81
C VAL A 173 -9.54 11.82 -4.97
N PHE A 174 -9.00 10.76 -5.55
CA PHE A 174 -8.64 9.51 -4.91
C PHE A 174 -7.19 9.17 -5.29
N SER A 175 -6.24 9.70 -4.54
CA SER A 175 -4.81 9.47 -4.75
C SER A 175 -4.35 8.34 -3.83
N HIS A 176 -4.01 7.19 -4.41
CA HIS A 176 -3.64 5.96 -3.69
C HIS A 176 -4.75 5.48 -2.72
N VAL A 177 -5.98 5.35 -3.26
CA VAL A 177 -7.15 4.86 -2.53
C VAL A 177 -7.77 3.63 -3.19
N LEU A 178 -7.89 3.63 -4.53
CA LEU A 178 -8.67 2.62 -5.25
C LEU A 178 -8.03 1.22 -5.18
N GLU A 179 -6.71 1.12 -5.02
CA GLU A 179 -5.99 -0.13 -4.80
C GLU A 179 -6.38 -0.84 -3.50
N HIS A 180 -6.95 -0.11 -2.55
CA HIS A 180 -7.37 -0.60 -1.23
C HIS A 180 -8.86 -0.92 -1.14
N VAL A 181 -9.63 -0.57 -2.16
CA VAL A 181 -11.11 -0.68 -2.13
C VAL A 181 -11.55 -2.11 -2.43
N TYR A 182 -12.26 -2.73 -1.48
CA TYR A 182 -12.81 -4.07 -1.66
C TYR A 182 -14.06 -4.05 -2.55
N ASP A 183 -15.00 -3.15 -2.29
CA ASP A 183 -16.27 -2.99 -3.04
C ASP A 183 -16.17 -1.85 -4.05
N ILE A 184 -15.57 -2.13 -5.22
CA ILE A 184 -15.43 -1.17 -6.31
C ILE A 184 -16.81 -0.63 -6.83
N PRO A 185 -17.87 -1.43 -6.99
CA PRO A 185 -19.21 -0.92 -7.31
C PRO A 185 -19.74 0.12 -6.33
N ALA A 186 -19.67 -0.16 -5.02
CA ALA A 186 -20.11 0.79 -3.99
C ALA A 186 -19.24 2.05 -3.98
N PHE A 187 -17.93 1.93 -4.22
CA PHE A 187 -17.00 3.06 -4.35
C PHE A 187 -17.46 4.04 -5.45
N PHE A 188 -17.67 3.58 -6.68
CA PHE A 188 -18.08 4.47 -7.78
C PHE A 188 -19.48 5.05 -7.57
N THR A 189 -20.39 4.30 -6.94
CA THR A 189 -21.71 4.81 -6.56
C THR A 189 -21.58 5.96 -5.55
N SER A 190 -20.72 5.81 -4.56
CA SER A 190 -20.48 6.83 -3.54
C SER A 190 -19.72 8.03 -4.11
N ALA A 191 -18.72 7.82 -4.96
CA ALA A 191 -18.01 8.90 -5.66
C ALA A 191 -18.96 9.78 -6.45
N ARG A 192 -19.90 9.18 -7.22
CA ARG A 192 -20.91 9.92 -7.98
C ARG A 192 -21.81 10.76 -7.09
N ARG A 193 -22.16 10.29 -5.89
CA ARG A 193 -22.98 11.07 -4.96
C ARG A 193 -22.31 12.35 -4.52
N LEU A 194 -20.98 12.42 -4.50
CA LEU A 194 -20.21 13.59 -4.10
C LEU A 194 -19.96 14.57 -5.26
N LEU A 195 -20.21 14.18 -6.51
CA LEU A 195 -19.97 15.02 -7.67
C LEU A 195 -21.09 16.00 -7.96
N ALA A 196 -20.73 17.20 -8.37
CA ALA A 196 -21.62 18.15 -9.05
C ALA A 196 -21.97 17.63 -10.46
N PRO A 197 -23.07 18.10 -11.08
CA PRO A 197 -23.40 17.73 -12.44
C PRO A 197 -22.25 18.01 -13.42
N GLY A 198 -21.81 16.99 -14.16
CA GLY A 198 -20.67 17.08 -15.08
C GLY A 198 -19.29 17.10 -14.43
N GLY A 199 -19.23 16.86 -13.11
CA GLY A 199 -17.99 16.76 -12.37
C GLY A 199 -17.13 15.56 -12.80
N CYS A 200 -15.93 15.48 -12.26
CA CYS A 200 -14.96 14.42 -12.59
C CYS A 200 -14.35 13.80 -11.33
N VAL A 201 -13.82 12.59 -11.49
CA VAL A 201 -12.94 11.97 -10.49
C VAL A 201 -11.49 11.98 -10.99
N TYR A 202 -10.55 12.23 -10.09
CA TYR A 202 -9.14 11.94 -10.26
C TYR A 202 -8.85 10.63 -9.55
N LEU A 203 -8.34 9.65 -10.27
CA LEU A 203 -7.93 8.35 -9.72
C LEU A 203 -6.44 8.18 -9.94
N GLU A 204 -5.68 7.86 -8.90
CA GLU A 204 -4.26 7.56 -8.95
C GLU A 204 -3.98 6.30 -8.15
N THR A 205 -3.24 5.37 -8.75
CA THR A 205 -2.89 4.08 -8.14
C THR A 205 -1.46 3.70 -8.54
N PRO A 206 -0.82 2.74 -7.86
CA PRO A 206 0.40 2.12 -8.34
C PRO A 206 0.22 1.54 -9.75
N ASP A 207 1.20 1.75 -10.65
CA ASP A 207 1.20 1.13 -12.00
C ASP A 207 1.74 -0.29 -11.93
N ALA A 208 0.83 -1.26 -11.91
CA ALA A 208 1.17 -2.66 -11.78
C ALA A 208 1.93 -3.25 -12.98
N THR A 209 1.94 -2.56 -14.12
CA THR A 209 2.76 -2.98 -15.27
C THR A 209 4.25 -2.70 -15.06
N ARG A 210 4.62 -1.96 -14.01
CA ARG A 210 5.99 -1.54 -13.72
C ARG A 210 6.48 -1.95 -12.34
N TYR A 211 5.77 -2.82 -11.62
CA TYR A 211 6.19 -3.29 -10.29
C TYR A 211 7.60 -3.91 -10.29
N ASP A 212 7.94 -4.64 -11.35
CA ASP A 212 9.25 -5.27 -11.49
C ASP A 212 10.37 -4.26 -11.77
N ASP A 213 10.09 -3.21 -12.52
CA ASP A 213 11.06 -2.14 -12.82
C ASP A 213 11.51 -1.37 -11.56
N TYR A 214 10.68 -1.37 -10.50
CA TYR A 214 10.90 -0.66 -9.23
C TYR A 214 10.86 -1.61 -8.02
N LEU A 215 11.30 -2.85 -8.23
CA LEU A 215 11.29 -3.88 -7.19
C LEU A 215 12.42 -3.66 -6.19
N TYR A 216 12.12 -3.06 -5.03
CA TYR A 216 13.07 -2.90 -3.92
C TYR A 216 12.93 -3.98 -2.84
N ALA A 217 11.78 -4.64 -2.75
CA ALA A 217 11.52 -5.74 -1.82
C ALA A 217 10.61 -6.80 -2.46
N PRO A 218 10.88 -8.11 -2.26
CA PRO A 218 10.06 -9.15 -2.86
C PRO A 218 8.60 -9.04 -2.40
N PHE A 219 7.68 -9.12 -3.37
CA PHE A 219 6.25 -9.00 -3.16
C PHE A 219 5.83 -7.71 -2.44
N GLN A 220 6.54 -6.60 -2.61
CA GLN A 220 6.23 -5.33 -1.95
C GLN A 220 4.80 -4.85 -2.19
N GLU A 221 4.27 -5.07 -3.41
CA GLU A 221 2.92 -4.67 -3.80
C GLU A 221 1.86 -5.72 -3.43
N PHE A 222 2.25 -6.95 -3.17
CA PHE A 222 1.36 -7.98 -2.63
C PHE A 222 1.40 -7.93 -1.11
N ASN A 223 0.79 -6.90 -0.55
CA ASN A 223 0.64 -6.68 0.88
C ASN A 223 -0.82 -6.85 1.30
N THR A 224 -1.15 -6.75 2.57
CA THR A 224 -2.51 -6.98 3.06
C THR A 224 -3.51 -5.91 2.64
N GLU A 225 -3.02 -4.74 2.19
CA GLU A 225 -3.82 -3.56 1.88
C GLU A 225 -4.06 -3.36 0.37
N HIS A 226 -3.04 -3.66 -0.48
CA HIS A 226 -3.15 -3.51 -1.93
C HIS A 226 -3.84 -4.73 -2.54
N ILE A 227 -5.14 -4.62 -2.75
CA ILE A 227 -5.97 -5.72 -3.25
C ILE A 227 -6.41 -5.56 -4.71
N ASN A 228 -6.08 -4.44 -5.34
CA ASN A 228 -6.36 -4.19 -6.75
C ASN A 228 -5.09 -3.68 -7.43
N HIS A 229 -4.65 -4.34 -8.50
CA HIS A 229 -3.40 -4.04 -9.18
C HIS A 229 -3.69 -3.45 -10.57
N PHE A 230 -3.65 -2.13 -10.65
CA PHE A 230 -4.07 -1.40 -11.84
C PHE A 230 -2.94 -1.19 -12.84
N SER A 231 -3.28 -1.32 -14.10
CA SER A 231 -2.60 -0.69 -15.24
C SER A 231 -3.41 0.51 -15.71
N ALA A 232 -2.90 1.28 -16.65
CA ALA A 232 -3.67 2.33 -17.32
C ALA A 232 -4.95 1.77 -17.97
N ARG A 233 -4.86 0.61 -18.63
CA ARG A 233 -6.00 -0.06 -19.26
C ARG A 233 -7.02 -0.56 -18.23
N ALA A 234 -6.56 -1.16 -17.15
CA ALA A 234 -7.43 -1.66 -16.09
C ALA A 234 -8.17 -0.50 -15.40
N LEU A 235 -7.48 0.62 -15.14
CA LEU A 235 -8.06 1.82 -14.56
C LEU A 235 -9.15 2.41 -15.46
N GLU A 236 -8.86 2.51 -16.77
CA GLU A 236 -9.80 2.99 -17.78
C GLU A 236 -11.04 2.07 -17.89
N ASN A 237 -10.84 0.75 -18.01
CA ASN A 237 -11.94 -0.23 -18.06
C ASN A 237 -12.84 -0.12 -16.82
N THR A 238 -12.22 0.01 -15.64
CA THR A 238 -12.94 0.13 -14.37
C THR A 238 -13.79 1.40 -14.34
N ALA A 239 -13.22 2.55 -14.67
CA ALA A 239 -13.95 3.82 -14.69
C ALA A 239 -15.11 3.79 -15.71
N ARG A 240 -14.85 3.33 -16.94
CA ARG A 240 -15.87 3.23 -18.02
C ARG A 240 -17.05 2.33 -17.63
N ARG A 241 -16.79 1.21 -16.99
CA ARG A 241 -17.84 0.30 -16.49
C ARG A 241 -18.87 1.03 -15.64
N PHE A 242 -18.44 2.00 -14.85
CA PHE A 242 -19.31 2.79 -13.99
C PHE A 242 -19.74 4.13 -14.59
N GLY A 243 -19.60 4.32 -15.91
CA GLY A 243 -20.09 5.50 -16.64
C GLY A 243 -19.18 6.72 -16.54
N PHE A 244 -17.91 6.55 -16.13
CA PHE A 244 -16.91 7.59 -16.09
C PHE A 244 -16.02 7.52 -17.33
N GLN A 245 -16.07 8.56 -18.18
CA GLN A 245 -15.31 8.62 -19.43
C GLN A 245 -13.96 9.32 -19.20
N PRO A 246 -12.84 8.78 -19.73
CA PRO A 246 -11.52 9.37 -19.55
C PRO A 246 -11.42 10.71 -20.24
N ILE A 247 -10.84 11.68 -19.54
CA ILE A 247 -10.34 12.95 -20.09
C ILE A 247 -8.86 12.78 -20.39
N VAL A 248 -8.12 12.17 -19.45
CA VAL A 248 -6.70 11.87 -19.56
C VAL A 248 -6.39 10.61 -18.75
N VAL A 249 -5.45 9.79 -19.23
CA VAL A 249 -4.85 8.68 -18.47
C VAL A 249 -3.36 8.70 -18.78
N GLU A 250 -2.53 8.82 -17.75
CA GLU A 250 -1.07 8.96 -17.88
C GLU A 250 -0.35 8.11 -16.84
N LYS A 251 0.85 7.62 -17.20
CA LYS A 251 1.79 6.98 -16.28
C LYS A 251 2.77 8.02 -15.76
N LYS A 252 3.19 7.88 -14.51
CA LYS A 252 4.23 8.70 -13.90
C LYS A 252 5.14 7.88 -12.99
N VAL A 253 6.26 8.47 -12.60
CA VAL A 253 7.13 7.95 -11.55
C VAL A 253 7.17 8.98 -10.45
N ILE A 254 7.00 8.54 -9.23
CA ILE A 254 7.06 9.39 -8.04
C ILE A 254 8.27 8.98 -7.19
N GLN A 255 8.90 9.93 -6.54
CA GLN A 255 9.97 9.68 -5.59
C GLN A 255 9.37 9.62 -4.18
N THR A 256 9.61 8.54 -3.45
CA THR A 256 9.00 8.31 -2.13
C THR A 256 9.94 8.59 -0.97
N ALA A 257 11.22 8.20 -1.10
CA ALA A 257 12.24 8.47 -0.09
C ALA A 257 13.64 8.31 -0.72
N GLY A 258 14.57 9.24 -0.44
CA GLY A 258 15.93 9.17 -0.98
C GLY A 258 15.91 8.91 -2.51
N ASP A 259 16.56 7.84 -2.94
CA ASP A 259 16.59 7.42 -4.35
C ASP A 259 15.47 6.43 -4.72
N THR A 260 14.51 6.20 -3.81
CA THR A 260 13.41 5.23 -4.04
C THR A 260 12.36 5.83 -4.97
N LEU A 261 12.25 5.24 -6.15
CA LEU A 261 11.25 5.56 -7.15
C LEU A 261 10.07 4.60 -7.07
N TYR A 262 8.89 5.10 -7.42
CA TYR A 262 7.65 4.35 -7.35
C TYR A 262 6.77 4.63 -8.57
N PRO A 263 6.31 3.60 -9.31
CA PRO A 263 5.52 3.78 -10.50
C PRO A 263 4.07 4.04 -10.14
N ALA A 264 3.45 5.01 -10.79
CA ALA A 264 2.04 5.30 -10.63
C ALA A 264 1.36 5.52 -11.97
N VAL A 265 0.07 5.26 -12.00
CA VAL A 265 -0.82 5.62 -13.10
C VAL A 265 -1.96 6.46 -12.55
N PHE A 266 -2.31 7.52 -13.25
CA PHE A 266 -3.46 8.34 -12.89
C PHE A 266 -4.36 8.59 -14.10
N GLY A 267 -5.62 8.89 -13.80
CA GLY A 267 -6.57 9.34 -14.80
C GLY A 267 -7.57 10.31 -14.23
N VAL A 268 -8.07 11.20 -15.08
CA VAL A 268 -9.22 12.08 -14.81
C VAL A 268 -10.38 11.59 -15.64
N PHE A 269 -11.51 11.31 -15.00
CA PHE A 269 -12.67 10.71 -15.64
C PHE A 269 -13.91 11.54 -15.33
N ARG A 270 -14.64 11.91 -16.38
CA ARG A 270 -15.87 12.70 -16.27
C ARG A 270 -17.09 11.79 -16.10
N ASP A 271 -17.92 12.10 -15.12
CA ASP A 271 -19.20 11.40 -14.95
C ASP A 271 -20.15 11.71 -16.13
N ARG A 272 -20.65 10.65 -16.80
CA ARG A 272 -21.64 10.69 -17.87
C ARG A 272 -22.98 10.10 -17.46
N GLY A 273 -23.12 9.68 -16.20
CA GLY A 273 -24.37 9.23 -15.60
C GLY A 273 -24.88 7.86 -16.07
N ARG A 274 -24.29 7.26 -17.09
CA ARG A 274 -24.71 5.96 -17.64
C ARG A 274 -23.61 4.94 -17.45
N THR A 275 -23.96 3.81 -16.84
CA THR A 275 -23.14 2.60 -16.93
C THR A 275 -23.26 2.08 -18.34
N THR A 276 -22.17 1.94 -19.04
CA THR A 276 -22.15 1.33 -20.37
C THR A 276 -21.53 -0.05 -20.22
N ASP A 277 -22.25 -1.08 -20.71
CA ASP A 277 -21.67 -2.42 -20.94
C ASP A 277 -20.66 -2.40 -22.11
N GLU A 278 -20.15 -1.21 -22.45
CA GLU A 278 -19.26 -0.98 -23.57
C GLU A 278 -17.94 -1.73 -23.38
N HIS A 279 -17.51 -2.28 -24.48
CA HIS A 279 -16.33 -3.07 -24.75
C HIS A 279 -15.20 -2.95 -23.72
N VAL A 280 -15.19 -3.91 -22.80
CA VAL A 280 -14.02 -4.15 -21.94
C VAL A 280 -12.87 -4.58 -22.85
N ILE A 281 -11.85 -3.76 -22.96
CA ILE A 281 -10.64 -4.09 -23.72
C ILE A 281 -9.74 -4.95 -22.82
N CYS A 282 -9.43 -6.16 -23.29
CA CYS A 282 -8.53 -7.04 -22.55
C CYS A 282 -7.13 -6.43 -22.45
N ASP A 283 -6.63 -6.33 -21.23
CA ASP A 283 -5.26 -5.92 -20.97
C ASP A 283 -4.32 -7.10 -21.26
N GLN A 284 -3.46 -6.96 -22.26
CA GLN A 284 -2.48 -7.98 -22.63
C GLN A 284 -1.14 -7.78 -21.91
N GLU A 285 -0.86 -6.57 -21.43
CA GLU A 285 0.40 -6.20 -20.80
C GLU A 285 0.43 -6.62 -19.32
N LEU A 286 -0.60 -6.27 -18.56
CA LEU A 286 -0.65 -6.48 -17.12
C LEU A 286 -0.39 -7.93 -16.69
N PRO A 287 -1.01 -8.96 -17.29
CA PRO A 287 -0.77 -10.35 -16.90
C PRO A 287 0.69 -10.78 -17.04
N SER A 288 1.33 -10.40 -18.16
CA SER A 288 2.73 -10.76 -18.44
C SER A 288 3.69 -10.04 -17.49
N LYS A 289 3.45 -8.78 -17.18
CA LYS A 289 4.25 -7.98 -16.24
C LYS A 289 4.13 -8.50 -14.81
N ILE A 290 2.94 -8.85 -14.38
CA ILE A 290 2.71 -9.46 -13.06
C ILE A 290 3.37 -10.85 -12.96
N ALA A 291 3.36 -11.64 -14.01
CA ALA A 291 4.05 -12.94 -14.01
C ALA A 291 5.58 -12.78 -13.82
N ILE A 292 6.20 -11.76 -14.43
CA ILE A 292 7.61 -11.42 -14.25
C ILE A 292 7.85 -10.98 -12.79
N TYR A 293 7.06 -10.06 -12.28
CA TYR A 293 7.13 -9.58 -10.89
C TYR A 293 7.03 -10.72 -9.87
N ILE A 294 6.08 -11.66 -10.06
CA ILE A 294 5.91 -12.83 -9.19
C ILE A 294 7.18 -13.69 -9.22
N ARG A 295 7.71 -13.98 -10.41
CA ARG A 295 8.91 -14.82 -10.56
C ARG A 295 10.12 -14.20 -9.86
N HIS A 296 10.43 -12.93 -10.13
CA HIS A 296 11.58 -12.25 -9.54
C HIS A 296 11.44 -12.09 -8.02
N SER A 297 10.22 -11.78 -7.54
CA SER A 297 9.95 -11.72 -6.10
C SER A 297 10.12 -13.08 -5.42
N ALA A 298 9.65 -14.16 -6.05
CA ALA A 298 9.82 -15.53 -5.52
C ALA A 298 11.31 -15.93 -5.46
N GLU A 299 12.07 -15.67 -6.51
CA GLU A 299 13.51 -15.92 -6.54
C GLU A 299 14.26 -15.13 -5.45
N GLN A 300 13.90 -13.86 -5.26
CA GLN A 300 14.49 -13.06 -4.16
C GLN A 300 14.13 -13.62 -2.79
N MET A 301 12.86 -14.00 -2.58
CA MET A 301 12.41 -14.55 -1.31
C MET A 301 13.09 -15.89 -1.00
N GLU A 302 13.32 -16.73 -2.01
CA GLU A 302 14.04 -17.99 -1.85
C GLU A 302 15.52 -17.75 -1.49
N ARG A 303 16.20 -16.80 -2.14
CA ARG A 303 17.56 -16.38 -1.77
C ARG A 303 17.64 -15.91 -0.32
N ILE A 304 16.68 -15.08 0.13
CA ILE A 304 16.61 -14.61 1.51
C ILE A 304 16.41 -15.80 2.47
N ASN A 305 15.49 -16.73 2.16
CA ASN A 305 15.27 -17.91 2.98
C ASN A 305 16.52 -18.79 3.09
N HIS A 306 17.21 -19.04 1.98
CA HIS A 306 18.44 -19.82 1.95
C HIS A 306 19.56 -19.17 2.77
N HIS A 307 19.76 -17.88 2.57
CA HIS A 307 20.75 -17.08 3.31
C HIS A 307 20.50 -17.11 4.82
N LEU A 308 19.26 -16.84 5.25
CA LEU A 308 18.88 -16.90 6.67
C LEU A 308 19.02 -18.31 7.23
N ALA A 309 18.59 -19.36 6.50
CA ALA A 309 18.72 -20.73 6.96
C ALA A 309 20.18 -21.11 7.25
N GLY A 310 21.13 -20.69 6.41
CA GLY A 310 22.56 -20.92 6.64
C GLY A 310 23.09 -20.20 7.89
N ARG A 311 22.64 -18.96 8.12
CA ARG A 311 23.05 -18.15 9.27
C ARG A 311 22.41 -18.59 10.59
N LEU A 312 21.22 -19.18 10.54
CA LEU A 312 20.42 -19.58 11.70
C LEU A 312 20.59 -21.05 12.13
N THR A 313 21.50 -21.81 11.53
CA THR A 313 21.67 -23.26 11.75
C THR A 313 21.77 -23.66 13.22
N ASN A 314 22.46 -22.87 14.04
CA ASN A 314 22.63 -23.13 15.48
C ASN A 314 21.94 -22.07 16.36
N THR A 315 21.00 -21.32 15.78
CA THR A 315 20.32 -20.22 16.45
C THR A 315 18.93 -20.67 16.88
N ARG A 316 18.64 -20.61 18.18
CA ARG A 316 17.33 -20.94 18.72
C ARG A 316 16.38 -19.73 18.70
N ARG A 317 16.92 -18.54 18.93
CA ARG A 317 16.17 -17.30 19.08
C ARG A 317 16.75 -16.18 18.24
N VAL A 318 15.87 -15.32 17.75
CA VAL A 318 16.20 -14.11 16.99
C VAL A 318 15.38 -12.92 17.46
N ILE A 319 15.86 -11.72 17.15
CA ILE A 319 15.11 -10.48 17.24
C ILE A 319 14.88 -9.99 15.82
N LEU A 320 13.65 -9.61 15.47
CA LEU A 320 13.37 -8.95 14.21
C LEU A 320 13.28 -7.44 14.41
N TRP A 321 13.98 -6.66 13.60
CA TRP A 321 13.84 -5.22 13.59
C TRP A 321 13.04 -4.78 12.38
N GLY A 322 11.81 -4.32 12.64
CA GLY A 322 10.70 -4.09 11.71
C GLY A 322 9.56 -5.07 11.95
N ALA A 323 8.33 -4.58 12.10
CA ALA A 323 7.11 -5.37 12.27
C ALA A 323 6.08 -5.09 11.14
N GLY A 324 6.53 -4.48 10.02
CA GLY A 324 5.68 -4.13 8.89
C GLY A 324 5.41 -5.29 7.93
N GLN A 325 4.83 -4.97 6.78
CA GLN A 325 4.37 -5.94 5.76
C GLN A 325 5.45 -6.94 5.31
N PHE A 326 6.72 -6.49 5.22
CA PHE A 326 7.81 -7.38 4.83
C PHE A 326 8.18 -8.35 5.96
N ALA A 327 8.20 -7.90 7.21
CA ALA A 327 8.41 -8.77 8.36
C ALA A 327 7.34 -9.87 8.47
N MET A 328 6.06 -9.53 8.22
CA MET A 328 4.96 -10.49 8.19
C MET A 328 5.16 -11.59 7.13
N LYS A 329 5.76 -11.27 5.98
CA LYS A 329 6.11 -12.23 4.93
C LYS A 329 7.33 -13.07 5.30
N LEU A 330 8.36 -12.44 5.88
CA LEU A 330 9.57 -13.13 6.35
C LEU A 330 9.25 -14.19 7.40
N LEU A 331 8.37 -13.87 8.35
CA LEU A 331 7.94 -14.81 9.40
C LEU A 331 7.26 -16.07 8.83
N ALA A 332 6.69 -16.00 7.63
CA ALA A 332 6.12 -17.15 6.94
C ALA A 332 7.18 -18.04 6.26
N LEU A 333 8.47 -17.64 6.24
CA LEU A 333 9.55 -18.43 5.65
C LEU A 333 9.87 -19.67 6.51
N PRO A 334 10.19 -20.82 5.90
CA PRO A 334 10.49 -22.05 6.61
C PRO A 334 11.63 -21.93 7.64
N CYS A 335 12.65 -21.09 7.39
CA CYS A 335 13.76 -20.88 8.33
C CYS A 335 13.29 -20.17 9.60
N LEU A 336 12.44 -19.15 9.49
CA LEU A 336 11.92 -18.38 10.63
C LEU A 336 10.77 -19.11 11.34
N ALA A 337 9.97 -19.89 10.62
CA ALA A 337 8.92 -20.74 11.24
C ALA A 337 9.47 -21.79 12.24
N ARG A 338 10.78 -22.10 12.18
CA ARG A 338 11.47 -23.03 13.09
C ARG A 338 12.33 -22.33 14.15
N THR A 339 12.36 -20.99 14.13
CA THR A 339 13.19 -20.18 15.01
C THR A 339 12.26 -19.38 15.93
N GLU A 340 12.54 -19.39 17.22
CA GLU A 340 11.77 -18.57 18.17
C GLU A 340 12.09 -17.10 17.95
N VAL A 341 11.07 -16.28 17.70
CA VAL A 341 11.22 -14.83 17.67
C VAL A 341 10.99 -14.30 19.08
N ARG A 342 12.02 -13.74 19.70
CA ARG A 342 11.95 -13.20 21.06
C ARG A 342 11.13 -11.92 21.12
N ALA A 343 11.35 -11.03 20.16
CA ALA A 343 10.64 -9.76 20.04
C ALA A 343 10.74 -9.24 18.61
N LEU A 344 9.78 -8.41 18.22
CA LEU A 344 9.90 -7.53 17.08
C LEU A 344 10.11 -6.11 17.58
N VAL A 345 11.01 -5.36 16.94
CA VAL A 345 11.31 -3.97 17.29
C VAL A 345 10.77 -3.07 16.20
N ASP A 346 9.93 -2.11 16.54
CA ASP A 346 9.38 -1.17 15.56
C ASP A 346 9.25 0.23 16.13
N ASN A 347 9.55 1.23 15.30
CA ASN A 347 9.37 2.64 15.67
C ASN A 347 7.91 3.08 15.67
N ASN A 348 7.01 2.32 15.00
CA ASN A 348 5.60 2.66 14.88
C ASN A 348 4.87 2.45 16.23
N PRO A 349 4.39 3.52 16.89
CA PRO A 349 3.75 3.41 18.19
C PRO A 349 2.41 2.64 18.15
N ILE A 350 1.75 2.54 16.98
CA ILE A 350 0.49 1.80 16.81
C ILE A 350 0.69 0.29 16.98
N LEU A 351 1.88 -0.21 16.66
CA LEU A 351 2.20 -1.64 16.77
C LEU A 351 2.69 -2.03 18.16
N ARG A 352 3.13 -1.08 18.98
CA ARG A 352 3.69 -1.36 20.33
C ARG A 352 2.67 -2.04 21.23
N GLY A 353 3.15 -3.00 21.99
CA GLY A 353 2.31 -3.80 22.92
C GLY A 353 1.44 -4.86 22.23
N LYS A 354 1.44 -4.92 20.89
CA LYS A 354 0.82 -6.02 20.14
C LYS A 354 1.79 -7.21 20.05
N THR A 355 1.28 -8.35 19.59
CA THR A 355 2.06 -9.58 19.42
C THR A 355 1.93 -10.12 18.01
N ILE A 356 2.99 -10.76 17.51
CA ILE A 356 3.01 -11.52 16.26
C ILE A 356 3.60 -12.88 16.55
N ALA A 357 2.87 -13.97 16.28
CA ALA A 357 3.32 -15.34 16.54
C ALA A 357 3.77 -15.54 18.00
N GLY A 358 3.12 -14.87 18.96
CA GLY A 358 3.46 -14.91 20.39
C GLY A 358 4.65 -14.02 20.79
N ALA A 359 5.34 -13.37 19.84
CA ALA A 359 6.43 -12.45 20.13
C ALA A 359 5.90 -11.01 20.31
N PRO A 360 6.31 -10.27 21.35
CA PRO A 360 5.87 -8.91 21.58
C PRO A 360 6.50 -7.95 20.54
N ILE A 361 5.75 -6.91 20.17
CA ILE A 361 6.27 -5.76 19.41
C ILE A 361 6.59 -4.66 20.41
N ILE A 362 7.85 -4.25 20.43
CA ILE A 362 8.41 -3.26 21.38
C ILE A 362 9.04 -2.10 20.65
N GLY A 363 9.20 -0.96 21.33
CA GLY A 363 9.97 0.18 20.82
C GLY A 363 11.48 -0.04 20.96
N PRO A 364 12.32 0.64 20.15
CA PRO A 364 13.77 0.55 20.27
C PRO A 364 14.31 0.94 21.66
N GLU A 365 13.64 1.84 22.34
CA GLU A 365 13.97 2.29 23.70
C GLU A 365 13.73 1.23 24.78
N GLU A 366 12.88 0.25 24.52
CA GLU A 366 12.61 -0.88 25.42
C GLU A 366 13.69 -1.97 25.33
N LEU A 367 14.57 -1.87 24.31
CA LEU A 367 15.75 -2.72 24.19
C LEU A 367 16.87 -2.22 25.11
N GLY A 368 16.74 -2.44 26.41
CA GLY A 368 17.81 -2.12 27.36
C GLY A 368 19.08 -2.94 27.09
N PRO A 369 20.30 -2.32 27.20
CA PRO A 369 21.57 -3.04 27.01
C PRO A 369 21.70 -4.28 27.92
N GLN A 370 21.04 -4.29 29.08
CA GLN A 370 21.10 -5.38 30.05
C GLN A 370 20.18 -6.57 29.69
N GLU A 371 19.11 -6.34 28.93
CA GLU A 371 18.14 -7.41 28.60
C GLU A 371 18.48 -8.15 27.30
N ILE A 372 19.16 -7.50 26.37
CA ILE A 372 19.40 -8.03 25.02
C ILE A 372 20.88 -8.08 24.65
N ALA A 373 21.69 -7.10 25.06
CA ALA A 373 23.12 -7.02 24.72
C ALA A 373 23.98 -8.21 25.22
N GLY A 374 23.49 -8.95 26.22
CA GLY A 374 24.19 -10.11 26.79
C GLY A 374 23.75 -11.48 26.25
N THR A 375 22.72 -11.53 25.41
CA THR A 375 22.12 -12.81 25.00
C THR A 375 22.80 -13.45 23.79
N GLY A 376 23.56 -12.66 23.00
CA GLY A 376 24.16 -13.13 21.73
C GLY A 376 23.15 -13.49 20.63
N GLU A 377 21.86 -13.23 20.85
CA GLU A 377 20.80 -13.50 19.88
C GLU A 377 20.93 -12.55 18.69
N PRO A 378 20.91 -13.05 17.43
CA PRO A 378 21.07 -12.17 16.29
C PRO A 378 19.85 -11.29 16.05
N ILE A 379 20.10 -10.08 15.56
CA ILE A 379 19.09 -9.13 15.09
C ILE A 379 18.98 -9.23 13.57
N ILE A 380 17.81 -9.56 13.07
CA ILE A 380 17.48 -9.58 11.64
C ILE A 380 16.79 -8.27 11.31
N ILE A 381 17.34 -7.46 10.42
CA ILE A 381 16.70 -6.24 9.93
C ILE A 381 15.65 -6.64 8.89
N ALA A 382 14.39 -6.61 9.30
CA ALA A 382 13.22 -7.03 8.51
C ALA A 382 12.63 -5.89 7.67
N THR A 383 13.49 -5.03 7.13
CA THR A 383 13.15 -3.99 6.16
C THR A 383 14.33 -3.79 5.21
N LEU A 384 14.04 -3.43 3.97
CA LEU A 384 15.07 -3.22 2.95
C LEU A 384 15.37 -1.73 2.76
N LEU A 385 14.37 -0.86 2.82
CA LEU A 385 14.53 0.58 2.61
C LEU A 385 15.28 1.30 3.73
N HIS A 386 15.09 0.88 4.98
CA HIS A 386 15.64 1.56 6.16
C HIS A 386 16.76 0.78 6.85
N ALA A 387 17.39 -0.17 6.14
CA ALA A 387 18.38 -1.07 6.73
C ALA A 387 19.61 -0.32 7.30
N ASP A 388 20.09 0.72 6.61
CA ASP A 388 21.25 1.51 7.05
C ASP A 388 20.91 2.39 8.25
N GLU A 389 19.74 3.01 8.27
CA GLU A 389 19.23 3.82 9.39
C GLU A 389 19.07 2.98 10.65
N ILE A 390 18.47 1.80 10.49
CA ILE A 390 18.29 0.83 11.59
C ILE A 390 19.65 0.32 12.07
N SER A 391 20.57 -0.01 11.18
CA SER A 391 21.93 -0.41 11.56
C SER A 391 22.65 0.68 12.36
N ALA A 392 22.46 1.94 11.99
CA ALA A 392 22.96 3.08 12.74
C ALA A 392 22.27 3.23 14.11
N GLN A 393 20.98 2.98 14.18
CA GLN A 393 20.21 3.01 15.43
C GLN A 393 20.66 1.91 16.40
N ILE A 394 20.84 0.67 15.92
CA ILE A 394 21.38 -0.45 16.71
C ILE A 394 22.74 -0.09 17.33
N ARG A 395 23.64 0.49 16.53
CA ARG A 395 24.96 0.95 17.03
C ARG A 395 24.83 2.04 18.09
N ARG A 396 23.95 3.03 17.90
CA ARG A 396 23.73 4.10 18.89
C ARG A 396 23.18 3.58 20.22
N LEU A 397 22.40 2.52 20.19
CA LEU A 397 21.89 1.85 21.39
C LEU A 397 22.94 0.98 22.09
N GLY A 398 24.16 0.85 21.55
CA GLY A 398 25.24 0.05 22.12
C GLY A 398 24.99 -1.45 22.10
N LEU A 399 24.11 -1.94 21.22
CA LEU A 399 23.82 -3.37 21.08
C LEU A 399 24.98 -4.09 20.38
N SER A 400 25.52 -5.13 20.99
CA SER A 400 26.64 -5.94 20.48
C SER A 400 26.20 -7.23 19.77
N ASN A 401 24.90 -7.44 19.61
CA ASN A 401 24.31 -8.59 18.94
C ASN A 401 24.78 -8.70 17.47
N PRO A 402 24.95 -9.91 16.93
CA PRO A 402 25.14 -10.08 15.49
C PRO A 402 23.97 -9.48 14.72
N VAL A 403 24.24 -8.65 13.70
CA VAL A 403 23.21 -8.02 12.88
C VAL A 403 23.23 -8.61 11.47
N PHE A 404 22.08 -9.10 11.01
CA PHE A 404 21.88 -9.62 9.65
C PHE A 404 21.04 -8.64 8.83
N SER A 405 21.64 -8.06 7.80
CA SER A 405 20.98 -7.22 6.83
C SER A 405 20.70 -8.02 5.56
N LEU A 406 19.43 -8.11 5.17
CA LEU A 406 18.98 -8.93 4.05
C LEU A 406 19.44 -8.42 2.67
N LEU A 407 19.77 -7.12 2.55
CA LEU A 407 20.25 -6.52 1.31
C LEU A 407 21.73 -6.75 1.05
N ARG A 408 22.57 -6.57 2.08
CA ARG A 408 24.04 -6.63 1.92
C ARG A 408 24.54 -8.04 1.74
N ASP A 409 23.84 -8.97 2.35
CA ASP A 409 24.31 -10.34 2.47
C ASP A 409 23.75 -11.27 1.37
N SER A 410 22.65 -10.90 0.71
CA SER A 410 21.97 -11.76 -0.27
C SER A 410 22.20 -11.39 -1.74
N ASN A 411 22.69 -10.18 -2.05
CA ASN A 411 23.00 -9.79 -3.43
C ASN A 411 23.99 -8.61 -3.51
N PRO A 412 25.31 -8.87 -3.69
CA PRO A 412 26.30 -7.82 -3.94
C PRO A 412 26.07 -7.05 -5.25
N ASP A 413 25.32 -7.60 -6.21
CA ASP A 413 25.09 -7.00 -7.53
C ASP A 413 23.97 -5.96 -7.54
N LEU A 414 22.99 -6.04 -6.64
CA LEU A 414 21.93 -5.03 -6.50
C LEU A 414 22.45 -3.64 -6.08
N GLN A 415 23.63 -3.57 -5.44
CA GLN A 415 24.27 -2.30 -5.10
C GLN A 415 24.75 -1.52 -6.33
N SER A 416 25.00 -2.19 -7.44
CA SER A 416 25.47 -1.56 -8.68
C SER A 416 24.33 -1.07 -9.57
N GLU A 417 23.15 -1.67 -9.49
CA GLU A 417 21.99 -1.32 -10.31
C GLU A 417 21.15 -0.18 -9.70
N VAL A 418 20.96 -0.15 -8.38
CA VAL A 418 20.29 0.95 -7.69
C VAL A 418 21.06 2.27 -7.77
N ARG A 419 22.40 2.24 -8.00
CA ARG A 419 23.22 3.44 -8.21
C ARG A 419 23.29 3.91 -9.66
N ARG A 420 22.71 3.17 -10.62
CA ARG A 420 22.77 3.48 -12.07
C ARG A 420 21.42 3.83 -12.69
N SER A 421 20.31 3.78 -11.96
CA SER A 421 18.98 4.27 -12.33
C SER A 421 18.66 5.55 -11.55
#